data_0b6a7d74931c5bf91e6ff7c8e1a5bf9f
#
_entry.id   0b6a7d74931c5bf91e6ff7c8e1a5bf9f
#
_cell.length_a   1.000
_cell.length_b   1.000
_cell.length_c   1.000
_cell.angle_alpha   90.00
_cell.angle_beta   90.00
_cell.angle_gamma   90.00
#
_symmetry.space_group_name_H-M   'P 1'
#
loop_
_entity.id
_entity.type
_entity.pdbx_description
1 polymer ?
#
loop_
_entity_poly.entity_id
_entity_poly.type
_entity_poly.pdbx_seq_one_letter_code
_entity_poly.pdbx_strand_id
1 'polypeptide(L)'
;LKGVKRYGNFLLPMDEALTLVAIDLSGRYFLNYDVKMPTEKVGTFDTELVEEFFIGFTRHLNATIHIKNLAGTNSHHIIESIFKGVAKALSEAVSIDEKYKDEIPSTKGVLV
;
A
#
# COMPACT_ATOMS: atom_id res chain seq x y z
N LEU A 1 -10.91 9.97 -11.23
CA LEU A 1 -9.63 9.38 -11.68
C LEU A 1 -9.76 8.79 -13.08
N LYS A 2 -9.80 9.66 -14.09
CA LYS A 2 -9.89 9.23 -15.48
C LYS A 2 -8.56 8.67 -15.97
N GLY A 3 -8.61 7.51 -16.64
CA GLY A 3 -7.47 6.96 -17.34
C GLY A 3 -6.37 6.40 -16.45
N VAL A 4 -6.58 6.35 -15.12
CA VAL A 4 -5.59 5.75 -14.24
C VAL A 4 -5.70 4.23 -14.30
N LYS A 5 -4.59 3.57 -13.96
CA LYS A 5 -4.59 2.11 -13.93
C LYS A 5 -5.50 1.54 -12.86
N ARG A 6 -5.73 2.29 -11.80
CA ARG A 6 -6.56 1.92 -10.65
C ARG A 6 -5.89 0.90 -9.72
N TYR A 7 -5.23 -0.11 -10.27
CA TYR A 7 -4.56 -1.15 -9.48
C TYR A 7 -3.07 -0.94 -9.51
N GLY A 8 -2.43 -1.15 -8.37
CA GLY A 8 -0.99 -1.16 -8.28
C GLY A 8 -0.54 -2.18 -7.25
N ASN A 9 0.60 -2.79 -7.50
CA ASN A 9 1.18 -3.71 -6.55
C ASN A 9 2.69 -3.68 -6.68
N PHE A 10 3.36 -4.05 -5.58
CA PHE A 10 4.81 -4.11 -5.61
C PHE A 10 5.29 -5.10 -4.57
N LEU A 11 6.25 -5.92 -4.97
CA LEU A 11 6.93 -6.82 -4.06
C LEU A 11 8.29 -6.20 -3.77
N LEU A 12 8.45 -5.67 -2.56
CA LEU A 12 9.62 -4.86 -2.22
C LEU A 12 10.56 -5.58 -1.26
N PRO A 13 11.79 -5.89 -1.69
CA PRO A 13 12.80 -6.41 -0.80
C PRO A 13 13.58 -5.28 -0.13
N MET A 14 13.93 -5.47 1.13
CA MET A 14 14.79 -4.60 1.89
C MET A 14 15.68 -5.48 2.76
N ASP A 15 16.86 -5.83 2.26
CA ASP A 15 17.76 -6.81 2.87
C ASP A 15 17.00 -8.12 3.14
N GLU A 16 16.86 -8.55 4.39
CA GLU A 16 16.14 -9.77 4.72
C GLU A 16 14.61 -9.59 4.75
N ALA A 17 14.12 -8.36 4.66
CA ALA A 17 12.69 -8.08 4.68
C ALA A 17 12.11 -8.11 3.26
N LEU A 18 10.90 -8.63 3.16
CA LEU A 18 10.18 -8.70 1.89
C LEU A 18 8.72 -8.41 2.17
N THR A 19 8.17 -7.39 1.50
CA THR A 19 6.79 -6.97 1.71
C THR A 19 6.04 -6.84 0.39
N LEU A 20 4.83 -7.38 0.37
CA LEU A 20 3.92 -7.24 -0.76
C LEU A 20 2.89 -6.16 -0.43
N VAL A 21 2.70 -5.23 -1.35
CA VAL A 21 1.65 -4.20 -1.25
C VAL A 21 0.79 -4.28 -2.49
N ALA A 22 -0.53 -4.31 -2.29
CA ALA A 22 -1.49 -4.28 -3.38
C ALA A 22 -2.55 -3.21 -3.08
N ILE A 23 -2.82 -2.37 -4.07
CA ILE A 23 -3.74 -1.23 -3.93
C ILE A 23 -4.79 -1.30 -5.04
N ASP A 24 -6.04 -1.07 -4.63
CA ASP A 24 -7.16 -0.86 -5.54
C ASP A 24 -7.79 0.49 -5.17
N LEU A 25 -7.73 1.45 -6.09
CA LEU A 25 -8.35 2.76 -5.90
C LEU A 25 -9.86 2.63 -6.09
N SER A 26 -10.48 1.87 -5.21
CA SER A 26 -11.88 1.44 -5.35
C SER A 26 -12.90 2.49 -4.93
N GLY A 27 -12.49 3.50 -4.21
CA GLY A 27 -13.41 4.42 -3.55
C GLY A 27 -14.03 3.81 -2.28
N ARG A 28 -13.59 2.64 -1.87
CA ARG A 28 -14.05 1.97 -0.64
C ARG A 28 -12.86 1.70 0.27
N TYR A 29 -12.97 2.17 1.48
CA TYR A 29 -11.93 1.97 2.49
C TYR A 29 -11.85 0.51 2.94
N PHE A 30 -10.67 -0.07 2.85
CA PHE A 30 -10.35 -1.35 3.45
C PHE A 30 -8.84 -1.49 3.60
N LEU A 31 -8.39 -1.84 4.79
CA LEU A 31 -6.98 -2.10 5.05
C LEU A 31 -6.81 -3.51 5.60
N ASN A 32 -5.99 -4.30 4.93
CA ASN A 32 -5.46 -5.54 5.49
C ASN A 32 -3.99 -5.29 5.81
N TYR A 33 -3.68 -5.27 7.11
CA TYR A 33 -2.32 -5.05 7.58
C TYR A 33 -1.83 -6.35 8.22
N ASP A 34 -1.17 -7.19 7.41
CA ASP A 34 -0.66 -8.49 7.83
C ASP A 34 0.85 -8.37 8.05
N VAL A 35 1.20 -7.75 9.18
CA VAL A 35 2.59 -7.50 9.56
C VAL A 35 2.75 -7.79 11.04
N LYS A 36 3.78 -8.57 11.37
CA LYS A 36 4.14 -8.83 12.76
C LYS A 36 5.53 -8.26 13.00
N MET A 37 5.61 -7.17 13.74
CA MET A 37 6.89 -6.54 14.05
C MET A 37 7.68 -7.39 15.03
N PRO A 38 8.98 -7.65 14.77
CA PRO A 38 9.82 -8.40 15.69
C PRO A 38 10.05 -7.70 17.03
N THR A 39 9.98 -6.36 17.04
CA THR A 39 10.18 -5.54 18.24
C THR A 39 9.05 -4.53 18.39
N GLU A 40 8.82 -4.09 19.63
CA GLU A 40 7.83 -3.06 19.92
C GLU A 40 8.33 -1.66 19.57
N LYS A 41 9.65 -1.50 19.54
CA LYS A 41 10.26 -0.19 19.28
C LYS A 41 11.45 -0.32 18.35
N VAL A 42 11.69 0.75 17.59
CA VAL A 42 12.92 0.99 16.85
C VAL A 42 13.46 2.32 17.41
N GLY A 43 14.49 2.25 18.25
CA GLY A 43 14.91 3.42 19.03
C GLY A 43 13.77 3.83 19.96
N THR A 44 13.27 5.05 19.83
CA THR A 44 12.14 5.55 20.61
C THR A 44 10.81 5.46 19.85
N PHE A 45 10.85 4.96 18.61
CA PHE A 45 9.66 4.87 17.77
C PHE A 45 8.89 3.58 18.05
N ASP A 46 7.60 3.71 18.38
CA ASP A 46 6.73 2.55 18.59
C ASP A 46 6.30 1.96 17.25
N THR A 47 6.57 0.67 17.05
CA THR A 47 6.29 0.02 15.76
C THR A 47 4.79 -0.08 15.48
N GLU A 48 3.94 -0.06 16.51
CA GLU A 48 2.48 -0.07 16.30
C GLU A 48 1.97 1.19 15.59
N LEU A 49 2.76 2.28 15.62
CA LEU A 49 2.38 3.52 14.94
C LEU A 49 2.33 3.36 13.41
N VAL A 50 3.01 2.37 12.88
CA VAL A 50 2.98 2.09 11.44
C VAL A 50 1.58 1.65 11.02
N GLU A 51 0.99 0.73 11.76
CA GLU A 51 -0.38 0.30 11.48
C GLU A 51 -1.36 1.46 11.62
N GLU A 52 -1.24 2.24 12.69
CA GLU A 52 -2.11 3.39 12.91
C GLU A 52 -1.99 4.40 11.79
N PHE A 53 -0.76 4.65 11.31
CA PHE A 53 -0.55 5.53 10.17
C PHE A 53 -1.33 5.03 8.94
N PHE A 54 -1.24 3.74 8.62
CA PHE A 54 -1.90 3.21 7.43
C PHE A 54 -3.41 3.10 7.58
N ILE A 55 -3.92 2.96 8.81
CA ILE A 55 -5.37 3.08 9.03
C ILE A 55 -5.85 4.46 8.59
N GLY A 56 -5.20 5.53 9.05
CA GLY A 56 -5.53 6.88 8.64
C GLY A 56 -5.32 7.16 7.17
N PHE A 57 -4.18 6.72 6.65
CA PHE A 57 -3.83 6.89 5.24
C PHE A 57 -4.86 6.22 4.32
N THR A 58 -5.23 4.98 4.63
CA THR A 58 -6.19 4.22 3.82
C THR A 58 -7.57 4.86 3.83
N ARG A 59 -7.99 5.38 4.99
CA ARG A 59 -9.25 6.13 5.10
C ARG A 59 -9.24 7.39 4.25
N HIS A 60 -8.18 8.16 4.34
CA HIS A 60 -8.06 9.40 3.57
C HIS A 60 -8.06 9.14 2.07
N LEU A 61 -7.33 8.11 1.65
CA LEU A 61 -7.27 7.74 0.25
C LEU A 61 -8.58 7.12 -0.23
N ASN A 62 -9.36 6.57 0.69
CA ASN A 62 -10.62 5.88 0.41
C ASN A 62 -10.40 4.76 -0.61
N ALA A 63 -9.41 3.93 -0.34
CA ALA A 63 -8.99 2.85 -1.21
C ALA A 63 -8.87 1.54 -0.45
N THR A 64 -8.71 0.46 -1.18
CA THR A 64 -8.42 -0.85 -0.63
C THR A 64 -6.91 -1.05 -0.67
N ILE A 65 -6.31 -1.34 0.47
CA ILE A 65 -4.86 -1.57 0.56
C ILE A 65 -4.61 -2.86 1.33
N HIS A 66 -3.78 -3.72 0.75
CA HIS A 66 -3.26 -4.90 1.41
C HIS A 66 -1.76 -4.72 1.59
N ILE A 67 -1.29 -4.89 2.82
CA ILE A 67 0.13 -4.86 3.17
C ILE A 67 0.44 -6.19 3.84
N LYS A 68 1.29 -6.98 3.21
CA LYS A 68 1.63 -8.29 3.72
C LYS A 68 3.15 -8.44 3.81
N ASN A 69 3.66 -8.56 5.03
CA ASN A 69 5.07 -8.83 5.24
C ASN A 69 5.32 -10.33 5.10
N LEU A 70 6.14 -10.72 4.15
CA LEU A 70 6.41 -12.12 3.84
C LEU A 70 7.64 -12.64 4.57
N ALA A 71 8.59 -11.74 4.88
CA ALA A 71 9.84 -12.10 5.56
C ALA A 71 10.43 -10.88 6.21
N GLY A 72 11.26 -11.08 7.23
CA GLY A 72 11.99 -10.03 7.87
C GLY A 72 12.22 -10.30 9.34
N THR A 73 13.42 -9.91 9.82
CA THR A 73 13.79 -10.07 11.23
C THR A 73 14.16 -8.73 11.88
N ASN A 74 14.31 -7.68 11.07
CA ASN A 74 14.67 -6.35 11.54
C ASN A 74 13.49 -5.40 11.33
N SER A 75 12.96 -4.85 12.41
CA SER A 75 11.78 -3.98 12.34
C SER A 75 11.99 -2.75 11.46
N HIS A 76 13.19 -2.15 11.50
CA HIS A 76 13.51 -1.00 10.65
C HIS A 76 13.40 -1.36 9.17
N HIS A 77 13.97 -2.50 8.77
CA HIS A 77 13.92 -2.97 7.38
C HIS A 77 12.47 -3.28 6.97
N ILE A 78 11.70 -3.90 7.87
CA ILE A 78 10.29 -4.19 7.59
C ILE A 78 9.52 -2.89 7.35
N ILE A 79 9.70 -1.91 8.22
CA ILE A 79 9.01 -0.61 8.10
C ILE A 79 9.38 0.06 6.78
N GLU A 80 10.68 0.10 6.44
CA GLU A 80 11.10 0.70 5.16
C GLU A 80 10.49 -0.03 3.96
N SER A 81 10.43 -1.37 4.03
CA SER A 81 9.85 -2.15 2.94
C SER A 81 8.35 -1.84 2.76
N ILE A 82 7.65 -1.58 3.85
CA ILE A 82 6.23 -1.22 3.80
C ILE A 82 6.05 0.14 3.14
N PHE A 83 6.74 1.19 3.63
CA PHE A 83 6.58 2.54 3.10
C PHE A 83 7.00 2.63 1.63
N LYS A 84 8.13 2.02 1.28
CA LYS A 84 8.59 2.01 -0.10
C LYS A 84 7.65 1.20 -1.00
N GLY A 85 7.15 0.08 -0.49
CA GLY A 85 6.20 -0.75 -1.23
C GLY A 85 4.90 -0.01 -1.51
N VAL A 86 4.36 0.68 -0.51
CA VAL A 86 3.15 1.49 -0.70
C VAL A 86 3.39 2.60 -1.71
N ALA A 87 4.53 3.29 -1.62
CA ALA A 87 4.86 4.36 -2.57
C ALA A 87 4.92 3.83 -4.00
N LYS A 88 5.54 2.68 -4.22
CA LYS A 88 5.66 2.06 -5.55
C LYS A 88 4.29 1.60 -6.07
N ALA A 89 3.52 0.92 -5.22
CA ALA A 89 2.20 0.42 -5.62
C ALA A 89 1.24 1.58 -5.92
N LEU A 90 1.27 2.63 -5.10
CA LEU A 90 0.41 3.79 -5.31
C LEU A 90 0.81 4.54 -6.58
N SER A 91 2.11 4.70 -6.82
CA SER A 91 2.60 5.34 -8.04
C SER A 91 2.09 4.63 -9.29
N GLU A 92 2.06 3.31 -9.27
CA GLU A 92 1.49 2.54 -10.37
C GLU A 92 -0.02 2.75 -10.47
N ALA A 93 -0.73 2.65 -9.36
CA ALA A 93 -2.20 2.73 -9.35
C ALA A 93 -2.72 4.07 -9.88
N VAL A 94 -2.02 5.17 -9.58
CA VAL A 94 -2.42 6.51 -10.02
C VAL A 94 -1.84 6.89 -11.37
N SER A 95 -0.99 6.06 -11.96
CA SER A 95 -0.40 6.38 -13.26
C SER A 95 -1.44 6.29 -14.37
N ILE A 96 -1.22 7.08 -15.41
CA ILE A 96 -2.12 7.09 -16.56
C ILE A 96 -1.86 5.87 -17.42
N ASP A 97 -2.93 5.16 -17.75
CA ASP A 97 -2.89 4.10 -18.74
C ASP A 97 -3.26 4.74 -20.08
N GLU A 98 -2.29 4.91 -20.96
CA GLU A 98 -2.50 5.59 -22.24
C GLU A 98 -3.59 4.95 -23.09
N LYS A 99 -3.81 3.65 -22.93
CA LYS A 99 -4.86 2.92 -23.64
C LYS A 99 -6.25 3.36 -23.20
N TYR A 100 -6.42 3.76 -21.94
CA TYR A 100 -7.72 4.08 -21.34
C TYR A 100 -7.75 5.46 -20.72
N LYS A 101 -6.88 6.37 -21.16
CA LYS A 101 -6.70 7.68 -20.50
C LYS A 101 -7.96 8.53 -20.41
N ASP A 102 -8.93 8.31 -21.25
CA ASP A 102 -10.19 9.05 -21.27
C ASP A 102 -11.33 8.23 -20.68
N GLU A 103 -11.04 7.06 -20.10
CA GLU A 103 -12.03 6.18 -19.52
C GLU A 103 -11.89 6.07 -18.01
N ILE A 104 -13.04 5.85 -17.33
CA ILE A 104 -13.05 5.56 -15.91
C ILE A 104 -12.89 4.04 -15.75
N PRO A 105 -11.92 3.56 -14.96
CA PRO A 105 -11.60 2.13 -14.89
C PRO A 105 -12.62 1.30 -14.06
N SER A 106 -13.89 1.62 -14.20
CA SER A 106 -14.98 0.90 -13.55
C SER A 106 -16.07 0.65 -14.57
N THR A 107 -16.58 -0.58 -14.61
CA THR A 107 -17.68 -0.94 -15.52
C THR A 107 -18.97 -0.17 -15.22
N LYS A 108 -19.07 0.41 -14.02
CA LYS A 108 -20.23 1.24 -13.64
C LYS A 108 -20.04 2.70 -14.04
N GLY A 109 -18.91 3.06 -14.62
CA GLY A 109 -18.59 4.42 -15.01
C GLY A 109 -18.17 5.32 -13.85
N VAL A 110 -18.03 4.79 -12.64
CA VAL A 110 -17.59 5.51 -11.46
C VAL A 110 -16.58 4.67 -10.71
N LEU A 111 -15.70 5.34 -9.98
CA LEU A 111 -14.70 4.69 -9.15
C LEU A 111 -15.28 4.51 -7.74
N VAL A 112 -15.72 3.33 -7.45
CA VAL A 112 -16.36 3.01 -6.17
C VAL A 112 -15.71 1.83 -5.47
#